data_5af0215f2578c194c3ded0d4fd93db64
#
_entry.id   5af0215f2578c194c3ded0d4fd93db64
#
_cell.length_a   1.000
_cell.length_b   1.000
_cell.length_c   1.000
_cell.angle_alpha   90.00
_cell.angle_beta   90.00
_cell.angle_gamma   90.00
#
_symmetry.space_group_name_H-M   'P 1'
#
loop_
_entity.id
_entity.type
_entity.pdbx_description
1 polymer ?
#
loop_
_entity_poly.entity_id
_entity_poly.type
_entity_poly.pdbx_seq_one_letter_code
_entity_poly.pdbx_strand_id
1 'polypeptide(L)'
;MSDYEFLQAAPPGPSFERSWPVRTGDVDPERRVRLDGIARYLQDMANDEMFHRGFDATDPYWLVRRSIIDVHEPLHWPSDVTLLRWCESTSSRWCNMRITLRGSAGGHVETEAFWINFNIDTLTPSALSETFLSTFGAAAEPGVLRWKQWLDPKPHPDAVEVPFLLRAADLDIIQHVNNAVYWTALEEVLSTYPDLRERLPL
;
A
#
# COMPACT_ATOMS: atom_id res chain seq x y z
N MET A 1 14.79 -18.40 7.69
CA MET A 1 13.42 -17.89 7.44
C MET A 1 13.13 -17.00 8.62
N SER A 2 12.89 -15.72 8.44
CA SER A 2 12.40 -14.88 9.54
C SER A 2 10.98 -15.33 9.86
N ASP A 3 10.67 -15.43 11.15
CA ASP A 3 9.30 -15.67 11.62
C ASP A 3 8.46 -14.41 11.32
N TYR A 4 8.08 -14.26 10.05
CA TYR A 4 7.18 -13.18 9.65
C TYR A 4 5.78 -13.54 10.14
N GLU A 5 5.20 -12.66 10.93
CA GLU A 5 3.81 -12.76 11.35
C GLU A 5 2.95 -11.89 10.42
N PHE A 6 1.86 -12.47 9.91
CA PHE A 6 0.88 -11.72 9.12
C PHE A 6 0.30 -10.56 9.91
N LEU A 7 0.05 -9.48 9.19
CA LEU A 7 -0.67 -8.34 9.73
C LEU A 7 -2.04 -8.77 10.26
N GLN A 8 -2.33 -8.38 11.49
CA GLN A 8 -3.62 -8.63 12.10
C GLN A 8 -4.52 -7.42 11.90
N ALA A 9 -5.82 -7.67 11.68
CA ALA A 9 -6.80 -6.60 11.66
C ALA A 9 -6.82 -5.90 13.02
N ALA A 10 -6.57 -4.60 13.04
CA ALA A 10 -6.67 -3.81 14.25
C ALA A 10 -8.03 -3.10 14.32
N PRO A 11 -8.62 -2.89 15.52
CA PRO A 11 -9.79 -2.06 15.63
C PRO A 11 -9.42 -0.64 15.17
N PRO A 12 -10.12 -0.09 14.18
CA PRO A 12 -9.80 1.22 13.66
C PRO A 12 -10.11 2.31 14.69
N GLY A 13 -9.21 3.30 14.73
CA GLY A 13 -9.54 4.61 15.26
C GLY A 13 -10.41 5.39 14.27
N PRO A 14 -10.20 6.70 14.07
CA PRO A 14 -10.80 7.42 12.97
C PRO A 14 -10.46 6.73 11.65
N SER A 15 -11.49 6.19 10.98
CA SER A 15 -11.34 5.41 9.77
C SER A 15 -12.08 6.06 8.60
N PHE A 16 -11.70 5.64 7.40
CA PHE A 16 -12.33 6.03 6.15
C PHE A 16 -12.64 4.78 5.35
N GLU A 17 -13.87 4.69 4.82
CA GLU A 17 -14.35 3.51 4.09
C GLU A 17 -14.79 3.86 2.68
N ARG A 18 -14.48 2.97 1.74
CA ARG A 18 -14.94 3.00 0.35
C ARG A 18 -15.19 1.58 -0.15
N SER A 19 -16.10 1.48 -1.11
CA SER A 19 -16.35 0.23 -1.84
C SER A 19 -16.37 0.48 -3.33
N TRP A 20 -15.72 -0.40 -4.08
CA TRP A 20 -15.68 -0.37 -5.56
C TRP A 20 -15.89 -1.76 -6.13
N PRO A 21 -16.50 -1.86 -7.33
CA PRO A 21 -16.49 -3.12 -8.06
C PRO A 21 -15.06 -3.47 -8.50
N VAL A 22 -14.67 -4.72 -8.31
CA VAL A 22 -13.45 -5.27 -8.89
C VAL A 22 -13.49 -5.13 -10.42
N ARG A 23 -12.40 -4.67 -11.02
CA ARG A 23 -12.33 -4.44 -12.47
C ARG A 23 -11.60 -5.59 -13.18
N THR A 24 -12.03 -5.91 -14.39
CA THR A 24 -11.42 -6.99 -15.19
C THR A 24 -9.96 -6.71 -15.56
N GLY A 25 -9.54 -5.43 -15.60
CA GLY A 25 -8.15 -5.04 -15.80
C GLY A 25 -7.24 -5.31 -14.60
N ASP A 26 -7.80 -5.59 -13.43
CA ASP A 26 -7.06 -5.78 -12.18
C ASP A 26 -6.92 -7.25 -11.78
N VAL A 27 -7.48 -8.17 -12.57
CA VAL A 27 -7.45 -9.61 -12.26
C VAL A 27 -6.57 -10.41 -13.20
N ASP A 28 -6.13 -11.56 -12.73
CA ASP A 28 -5.45 -12.57 -13.51
C ASP A 28 -6.45 -13.49 -14.26
N PRO A 29 -5.97 -14.45 -15.09
CA PRO A 29 -6.84 -15.40 -15.79
C PRO A 29 -7.70 -16.26 -14.86
N GLU A 30 -7.26 -16.50 -13.62
CA GLU A 30 -8.00 -17.22 -12.58
C GLU A 30 -8.99 -16.32 -11.84
N ARG A 31 -9.14 -15.05 -12.29
CA ARG A 31 -10.03 -14.01 -11.75
C ARG A 31 -9.66 -13.53 -10.36
N ARG A 32 -8.42 -13.77 -9.89
CA ARG A 32 -7.90 -13.20 -8.63
C ARG A 32 -7.41 -11.79 -8.89
N VAL A 33 -7.66 -10.88 -7.95
CA VAL A 33 -7.09 -9.53 -8.00
C VAL A 33 -5.58 -9.63 -7.82
N ARG A 34 -4.84 -9.11 -8.80
CA ARG A 34 -3.37 -9.07 -8.77
C ARG A 34 -2.85 -8.06 -7.73
N LEU A 35 -1.61 -8.22 -7.31
CA LEU A 35 -0.96 -7.31 -6.34
C LEU A 35 -0.89 -5.87 -6.85
N ASP A 36 -0.67 -5.66 -8.16
CA ASP A 36 -0.70 -4.33 -8.76
C ASP A 36 -2.11 -3.72 -8.76
N GLY A 37 -3.16 -4.54 -8.90
CA GLY A 37 -4.55 -4.13 -8.72
C GLY A 37 -4.84 -3.71 -7.30
N ILE A 38 -4.40 -4.49 -6.31
CA ILE A 38 -4.49 -4.12 -4.89
C ILE A 38 -3.77 -2.79 -4.65
N ALA A 39 -2.53 -2.65 -5.13
CA ALA A 39 -1.76 -1.42 -4.94
C ALA A 39 -2.44 -0.17 -5.53
N ARG A 40 -3.15 -0.29 -6.67
CA ARG A 40 -3.99 0.80 -7.22
C ARG A 40 -5.15 1.15 -6.29
N TYR A 41 -5.87 0.15 -5.76
CA TYR A 41 -6.94 0.40 -4.79
C TYR A 41 -6.43 1.10 -3.53
N LEU A 42 -5.24 0.72 -3.03
CA LEU A 42 -4.62 1.39 -1.88
C LEU A 42 -4.31 2.87 -2.17
N GLN A 43 -3.82 3.16 -3.37
CA GLN A 43 -3.51 4.52 -3.81
C GLN A 43 -4.78 5.36 -3.99
N ASP A 44 -5.80 4.81 -4.65
CA ASP A 44 -7.09 5.48 -4.86
C ASP A 44 -7.76 5.78 -3.52
N MET A 45 -7.74 4.82 -2.59
CA MET A 45 -8.25 4.99 -1.22
C MET A 45 -7.56 6.13 -0.47
N ALA A 46 -6.23 6.23 -0.61
CA ALA A 46 -5.45 7.29 0.01
C ALA A 46 -5.79 8.66 -0.58
N ASN A 47 -5.96 8.75 -1.91
CA ASN A 47 -6.36 9.98 -2.59
C ASN A 47 -7.80 10.39 -2.20
N ASP A 48 -8.73 9.45 -2.19
CA ASP A 48 -10.12 9.74 -1.81
C ASP A 48 -10.22 10.27 -0.38
N GLU A 49 -9.48 9.68 0.59
CA GLU A 49 -9.44 10.19 1.96
C GLU A 49 -8.78 11.56 2.05
N MET A 50 -7.68 11.77 1.31
CA MET A 50 -6.98 13.06 1.28
C MET A 50 -7.93 14.20 0.89
N PHE A 51 -8.68 14.04 -0.21
CA PHE A 51 -9.66 15.05 -0.66
C PHE A 51 -10.86 15.14 0.30
N HIS A 52 -11.35 14.02 0.81
CA HIS A 52 -12.49 14.01 1.73
C HIS A 52 -12.22 14.78 3.03
N ARG A 53 -10.98 14.71 3.52
CA ARG A 53 -10.56 15.38 4.76
C ARG A 53 -9.91 16.74 4.56
N GLY A 54 -9.72 17.18 3.33
CA GLY A 54 -9.05 18.44 3.01
C GLY A 54 -7.54 18.43 3.23
N PHE A 55 -6.91 17.24 3.30
CA PHE A 55 -5.46 17.14 3.42
C PHE A 55 -4.71 17.54 2.15
N ASP A 56 -5.39 17.58 1.01
CA ASP A 56 -4.86 18.12 -0.24
C ASP A 56 -4.40 19.59 -0.11
N ALA A 57 -4.99 20.35 0.81
CA ALA A 57 -4.60 21.73 1.09
C ALA A 57 -3.45 21.86 2.11
N THR A 58 -3.24 20.86 2.97
CA THR A 58 -2.27 20.94 4.08
C THR A 58 -1.10 19.99 3.96
N ASP A 59 -1.34 18.78 3.44
CA ASP A 59 -0.37 17.69 3.31
C ASP A 59 -0.49 17.06 1.90
N PRO A 60 -0.27 17.82 0.81
CA PRO A 60 -0.61 17.39 -0.55
C PRO A 60 0.32 16.31 -1.13
N TYR A 61 1.53 16.17 -0.60
CA TYR A 61 2.55 15.30 -1.18
C TYR A 61 3.03 14.23 -0.21
N TRP A 62 2.88 12.99 -0.61
CA TRP A 62 3.24 11.82 0.16
C TRP A 62 4.11 10.86 -0.61
N LEU A 63 5.14 10.35 0.04
CA LEU A 63 6.02 9.31 -0.48
C LEU A 63 5.84 8.02 0.32
N VAL A 64 5.51 6.95 -0.35
CA VAL A 64 5.49 5.60 0.25
C VAL A 64 6.91 5.03 0.26
N ARG A 65 7.41 4.71 1.44
CA ARG A 65 8.74 4.12 1.61
C ARG A 65 8.71 2.61 1.79
N ARG A 66 7.60 2.08 2.24
CA ARG A 66 7.36 0.64 2.41
C ARG A 66 5.88 0.38 2.26
N SER A 67 5.56 -0.70 1.58
CA SER A 67 4.23 -1.29 1.58
C SER A 67 4.34 -2.76 1.91
N ILE A 68 3.40 -3.26 2.69
CA ILE A 68 3.18 -4.67 3.00
C ILE A 68 1.79 -4.99 2.51
N ILE A 69 1.64 -6.08 1.80
CA ILE A 69 0.36 -6.62 1.34
C ILE A 69 0.32 -8.08 1.77
N ASP A 70 -0.50 -8.37 2.78
CA ASP A 70 -0.72 -9.72 3.27
C ASP A 70 -2.06 -10.23 2.74
N VAL A 71 -2.00 -11.16 1.81
CA VAL A 71 -3.17 -11.80 1.22
C VAL A 71 -3.54 -13.03 2.06
N HIS A 72 -4.50 -12.86 2.97
CA HIS A 72 -5.01 -13.97 3.79
C HIS A 72 -5.95 -14.88 2.97
N GLU A 73 -6.75 -14.25 2.10
CA GLU A 73 -7.65 -14.90 1.15
C GLU A 73 -7.75 -14.04 -0.10
N PRO A 74 -7.55 -14.60 -1.32
CA PRO A 74 -7.59 -13.81 -2.55
C PRO A 74 -8.93 -13.13 -2.78
N LEU A 75 -8.89 -11.88 -3.24
CA LEU A 75 -10.06 -11.17 -3.75
C LEU A 75 -10.33 -11.63 -5.18
N HIS A 76 -11.61 -11.78 -5.56
CA HIS A 76 -11.99 -12.32 -6.86
C HIS A 76 -12.97 -11.43 -7.63
N TRP A 77 -12.97 -11.54 -8.95
CA TRP A 77 -13.96 -11.00 -9.84
C TRP A 77 -14.97 -12.10 -10.26
N PRO A 78 -16.29 -11.81 -10.39
CA PRO A 78 -16.97 -10.54 -10.11
C PRO A 78 -17.30 -10.39 -8.61
N SER A 79 -16.96 -9.26 -8.03
CA SER A 79 -17.36 -8.86 -6.68
C SER A 79 -17.14 -7.37 -6.47
N ASP A 80 -17.65 -6.84 -5.37
CA ASP A 80 -17.21 -5.55 -4.85
C ASP A 80 -16.11 -5.77 -3.81
N VAL A 81 -15.20 -4.82 -3.70
CA VAL A 81 -14.19 -4.75 -2.64
C VAL A 81 -14.45 -3.54 -1.76
N THR A 82 -14.52 -3.78 -0.45
CA THR A 82 -14.62 -2.72 0.56
C THR A 82 -13.28 -2.53 1.23
N LEU A 83 -12.81 -1.28 1.26
CA LEU A 83 -11.58 -0.87 1.90
C LEU A 83 -11.89 -0.04 3.14
N LEU A 84 -11.25 -0.38 4.25
CA LEU A 84 -11.27 0.39 5.49
C LEU A 84 -9.85 0.87 5.79
N ARG A 85 -9.63 2.19 5.82
CA ARG A 85 -8.32 2.81 6.04
C ARG A 85 -8.28 3.54 7.38
N TRP A 86 -7.18 3.39 8.11
CA TRP A 86 -6.92 4.12 9.37
C TRP A 86 -5.43 4.38 9.57
N CYS A 87 -5.12 5.29 10.48
CA CYS A 87 -3.76 5.55 10.90
C CYS A 87 -3.43 4.71 12.14
N GLU A 88 -2.44 3.84 12.04
CA GLU A 88 -1.96 3.02 13.15
C GLU A 88 -1.04 3.81 14.09
N SER A 89 -0.10 4.55 13.51
CA SER A 89 0.87 5.32 14.28
C SER A 89 1.38 6.53 13.52
N THR A 90 1.77 7.56 14.26
CA THR A 90 2.29 8.81 13.70
C THR A 90 3.60 9.22 14.36
N SER A 91 4.36 10.04 13.65
CA SER A 91 5.44 10.84 14.17
C SER A 91 5.27 12.30 13.72
N SER A 92 6.30 13.12 13.80
CA SER A 92 6.23 14.51 13.35
C SER A 92 6.21 14.70 11.83
N ARG A 93 6.58 13.68 11.03
CA ARG A 93 6.78 13.81 9.57
C ARG A 93 6.30 12.59 8.77
N TRP A 94 5.94 11.51 9.41
CA TRP A 94 5.53 10.26 8.79
C TRP A 94 4.50 9.52 9.62
N CYS A 95 3.79 8.62 8.97
CA CYS A 95 2.79 7.79 9.59
C CYS A 95 2.80 6.36 9.01
N ASN A 96 2.32 5.41 9.79
CA ASN A 96 1.89 4.11 9.29
C ASN A 96 0.40 4.15 9.06
N MET A 97 0.01 3.84 7.84
CA MET A 97 -1.40 3.69 7.46
C MET A 97 -1.69 2.22 7.21
N ARG A 98 -2.82 1.77 7.71
CA ARG A 98 -3.36 0.43 7.52
C ARG A 98 -4.58 0.49 6.62
N ILE A 99 -4.75 -0.53 5.78
CA ILE A 99 -5.97 -0.73 5.01
C ILE A 99 -6.31 -2.22 5.04
N THR A 100 -7.53 -2.53 5.49
CA THR A 100 -8.14 -3.85 5.31
C THR A 100 -8.98 -3.83 4.04
N LEU A 101 -8.86 -4.86 3.21
CA LEU A 101 -9.70 -5.08 2.04
C LEU A 101 -10.54 -6.34 2.24
N ARG A 102 -11.83 -6.23 1.94
CA ARG A 102 -12.76 -7.37 2.00
C ARG A 102 -13.61 -7.43 0.75
N GLY A 103 -13.64 -8.60 0.13
CA GLY A 103 -14.49 -8.87 -1.04
C GLY A 103 -15.90 -9.29 -0.65
N SER A 104 -16.91 -8.84 -1.37
CA SER A 104 -18.32 -9.23 -1.14
C SER A 104 -18.59 -10.72 -1.42
N ALA A 105 -17.74 -11.37 -2.21
CA ALA A 105 -17.79 -12.80 -2.53
C ALA A 105 -16.70 -13.61 -1.82
N GLY A 106 -16.18 -13.12 -0.70
CA GLY A 106 -14.98 -13.64 -0.01
C GLY A 106 -13.73 -12.86 -0.41
N GLY A 107 -12.65 -13.16 0.27
CA GLY A 107 -11.36 -12.48 0.09
C GLY A 107 -11.06 -11.50 1.22
N HIS A 108 -9.80 -11.56 1.69
CA HIS A 108 -9.32 -10.75 2.80
C HIS A 108 -7.85 -10.41 2.62
N VAL A 109 -7.54 -9.13 2.61
CA VAL A 109 -6.18 -8.61 2.52
C VAL A 109 -5.96 -7.58 3.62
N GLU A 110 -4.84 -7.70 4.33
CA GLU A 110 -4.37 -6.70 5.28
C GLU A 110 -3.15 -5.99 4.72
N THR A 111 -3.07 -4.68 4.95
CA THR A 111 -1.95 -3.89 4.42
C THR A 111 -1.41 -2.92 5.45
N GLU A 112 -0.12 -2.62 5.32
CA GLU A 112 0.55 -1.55 6.04
C GLU A 112 1.38 -0.74 5.06
N ALA A 113 1.37 0.58 5.19
CA ALA A 113 2.25 1.43 4.42
C ALA A 113 2.89 2.52 5.29
N PHE A 114 4.20 2.65 5.18
CA PHE A 114 4.97 3.73 5.80
C PHE A 114 5.03 4.92 4.84
N TRP A 115 4.41 6.02 5.24
CA TRP A 115 4.28 7.24 4.46
C TRP A 115 5.10 8.38 5.06
N ILE A 116 5.73 9.15 4.18
CA ILE A 116 6.47 10.37 4.52
C ILE A 116 5.77 11.55 3.85
N ASN A 117 5.37 12.54 4.64
CA ASN A 117 4.97 13.83 4.10
C ASN A 117 6.21 14.59 3.62
N PHE A 118 6.17 15.18 2.42
CA PHE A 118 7.33 15.86 1.87
C PHE A 118 6.96 17.17 1.16
N ASN A 119 7.92 18.08 1.10
CA ASN A 119 7.82 19.30 0.33
C ASN A 119 8.31 19.04 -1.10
N ILE A 120 7.48 19.36 -2.10
CA ILE A 120 7.79 19.08 -3.51
C ILE A 120 8.91 19.96 -4.06
N ASP A 121 9.07 21.19 -3.54
CA ASP A 121 10.08 22.14 -4.02
C ASP A 121 11.48 21.81 -3.50
N THR A 122 11.56 21.35 -2.24
CA THR A 122 12.84 21.03 -1.58
C THR A 122 13.18 19.54 -1.60
N LEU A 123 12.23 18.68 -1.93
CA LEU A 123 12.32 17.23 -1.89
C LEU A 123 12.77 16.68 -0.53
N THR A 124 12.36 17.36 0.55
CA THR A 124 12.70 16.99 1.92
C THR A 124 11.45 16.65 2.72
N PRO A 125 11.56 15.78 3.77
CA PRO A 125 10.44 15.49 4.65
C PRO A 125 9.89 16.74 5.33
N SER A 126 8.56 16.93 5.25
CA SER A 126 7.81 18.02 5.90
C SER A 126 7.16 17.54 7.18
N ALA A 127 6.89 18.48 8.09
CA ALA A 127 6.08 18.22 9.27
C ALA A 127 4.63 17.88 8.85
N LEU A 128 4.00 16.98 9.58
CA LEU A 128 2.56 16.73 9.45
C LEU A 128 1.80 17.97 9.94
N SER A 129 0.73 18.33 9.24
CA SER A 129 -0.10 19.46 9.61
C SER A 129 -0.85 19.24 10.93
N GLU A 130 -1.29 20.32 11.56
CA GLU A 130 -2.20 20.24 12.72
C GLU A 130 -3.53 19.54 12.34
N THR A 131 -4.01 19.75 11.12
CA THR A 131 -5.21 19.09 10.60
C THR A 131 -5.06 17.59 10.59
N PHE A 132 -3.94 17.08 10.07
CA PHE A 132 -3.62 15.65 10.07
C PHE A 132 -3.48 15.10 11.50
N LEU A 133 -2.69 15.77 12.34
CA LEU A 133 -2.42 15.33 13.71
C LEU A 133 -3.67 15.39 14.60
N SER A 134 -4.55 16.39 14.44
CA SER A 134 -5.82 16.45 15.16
C SER A 134 -6.79 15.33 14.75
N THR A 135 -6.72 14.90 13.48
CA THR A 135 -7.56 13.81 12.99
C THR A 135 -7.10 12.45 13.52
N PHE A 136 -5.80 12.17 13.48
CA PHE A 136 -5.28 10.84 13.75
C PHE A 136 -4.45 10.73 15.03
N GLY A 137 -3.86 11.81 15.51
CA GLY A 137 -2.86 11.76 16.59
C GLY A 137 -3.37 11.25 17.93
N ALA A 138 -4.66 11.40 18.23
CA ALA A 138 -5.26 10.89 19.46
C ALA A 138 -5.57 9.37 19.43
N ALA A 139 -5.72 8.80 18.25
CA ALA A 139 -6.06 7.40 18.05
C ALA A 139 -4.86 6.55 17.58
N ALA A 140 -3.84 7.20 17.01
CA ALA A 140 -2.60 6.56 16.66
C ALA A 140 -1.77 6.29 17.95
N GLU A 141 -1.17 5.10 18.02
CA GLU A 141 -0.30 4.80 19.18
C GLU A 141 0.77 5.88 19.34
N PRO A 142 0.89 6.48 20.55
CA PRO A 142 1.93 7.46 20.82
C PRO A 142 3.27 6.73 20.91
N GLY A 143 4.02 6.73 19.86
CA GLY A 143 5.32 6.10 19.80
C GLY A 143 6.27 6.86 18.90
N VAL A 144 7.56 6.64 19.07
CA VAL A 144 8.55 7.12 18.12
C VAL A 144 8.54 6.17 16.92
N LEU A 145 7.64 6.40 15.98
CA LEU A 145 7.65 5.70 14.71
C LEU A 145 8.98 6.00 14.00
N ARG A 146 9.79 4.98 13.78
CA ARG A 146 11.09 5.10 13.11
C ARG A 146 11.11 4.28 11.84
N TRP A 147 11.73 4.84 10.81
CA TRP A 147 12.05 4.08 9.61
C TRP A 147 12.97 2.91 9.96
N LYS A 148 12.60 1.73 9.51
CA LYS A 148 13.44 0.53 9.54
C LYS A 148 13.45 -0.10 8.14
N GLN A 149 14.62 -0.27 7.58
CA GLN A 149 14.78 -1.03 6.35
C GLN A 149 14.63 -2.52 6.64
N TRP A 150 13.81 -3.20 5.86
CA TRP A 150 13.56 -4.64 6.00
C TRP A 150 14.33 -5.45 4.98
N LEU A 151 14.42 -4.93 3.76
CA LEU A 151 15.13 -5.59 2.68
C LEU A 151 16.62 -5.28 2.76
N ASP A 152 17.46 -6.27 2.46
CA ASP A 152 18.89 -6.05 2.33
C ASP A 152 19.14 -5.03 1.21
N PRO A 153 20.03 -4.03 1.40
CA PRO A 153 20.34 -3.05 0.36
C PRO A 153 21.10 -3.66 -0.83
N LYS A 154 21.65 -4.86 -0.68
CA LYS A 154 22.35 -5.59 -1.72
C LYS A 154 21.59 -6.85 -2.09
N PRO A 155 21.49 -7.17 -3.39
CA PRO A 155 20.94 -8.45 -3.80
C PRO A 155 21.82 -9.60 -3.28
N HIS A 156 21.18 -10.76 -3.04
CA HIS A 156 21.93 -11.97 -2.70
C HIS A 156 22.90 -12.32 -3.85
N PRO A 157 24.10 -12.89 -3.58
CA PRO A 157 25.04 -13.25 -4.63
C PRO A 157 24.48 -14.17 -5.71
N ASP A 158 23.54 -15.03 -5.34
CA ASP A 158 22.87 -15.97 -6.26
C ASP A 158 21.53 -15.43 -6.79
N ALA A 159 21.25 -14.13 -6.64
CA ALA A 159 20.03 -13.52 -7.15
C ALA A 159 20.01 -13.57 -8.68
N VAL A 160 18.85 -13.93 -9.22
CA VAL A 160 18.60 -13.88 -10.67
C VAL A 160 18.08 -12.48 -11.00
N GLU A 161 18.73 -11.83 -11.96
CA GLU A 161 18.30 -10.55 -12.48
C GLU A 161 17.25 -10.76 -13.58
N VAL A 162 16.07 -10.17 -13.39
CA VAL A 162 14.97 -10.21 -14.37
C VAL A 162 14.76 -8.80 -14.91
N PRO A 163 14.98 -8.53 -16.21
CA PRO A 163 14.76 -7.22 -16.80
C PRO A 163 13.28 -6.84 -16.78
N PHE A 164 12.97 -5.62 -16.33
CA PHE A 164 11.63 -5.05 -16.40
C PHE A 164 11.68 -3.71 -17.12
N LEU A 165 10.99 -3.63 -18.28
CA LEU A 165 10.99 -2.43 -19.11
C LEU A 165 9.95 -1.43 -18.62
N LEU A 166 10.40 -0.26 -18.17
CA LEU A 166 9.53 0.85 -17.81
C LEU A 166 8.98 1.55 -19.06
N ARG A 167 7.71 1.93 -19.00
CA ARG A 167 6.97 2.62 -20.06
C ARG A 167 6.58 4.03 -19.61
N ALA A 168 6.23 4.90 -20.55
CA ALA A 168 5.71 6.23 -20.22
C ALA A 168 4.46 6.19 -19.33
N ALA A 169 3.63 5.15 -19.48
CA ALA A 169 2.42 4.96 -18.66
C ALA A 169 2.70 4.48 -17.22
N ASP A 170 3.95 4.16 -16.90
CA ASP A 170 4.35 3.71 -15.57
C ASP A 170 4.76 4.87 -14.64
N LEU A 171 4.75 6.11 -15.17
CA LEU A 171 5.05 7.31 -14.40
C LEU A 171 3.78 7.92 -13.80
N ASP A 172 3.91 8.43 -12.59
CA ASP A 172 2.87 9.17 -11.89
C ASP A 172 2.91 10.70 -12.17
N ILE A 173 2.04 11.46 -11.51
CA ILE A 173 1.91 12.90 -11.68
C ILE A 173 3.16 13.71 -11.27
N ILE A 174 4.04 13.12 -10.47
CA ILE A 174 5.33 13.72 -10.07
C ILE A 174 6.51 13.15 -10.85
N GLN A 175 6.23 12.43 -11.94
CA GLN A 175 7.19 11.81 -12.85
C GLN A 175 8.08 10.73 -12.17
N HIS A 176 7.60 10.14 -11.09
CA HIS A 176 8.21 8.96 -10.49
C HIS A 176 7.55 7.69 -11.02
N VAL A 177 8.23 6.56 -10.89
CA VAL A 177 7.60 5.27 -11.15
C VAL A 177 6.47 5.06 -10.14
N ASN A 178 5.25 4.89 -10.64
CA ASN A 178 4.07 4.70 -9.79
C ASN A 178 4.26 3.47 -8.88
N ASN A 179 3.82 3.59 -7.63
CA ASN A 179 3.97 2.52 -6.63
C ASN A 179 3.40 1.17 -7.09
N ALA A 180 2.31 1.16 -7.85
CA ALA A 180 1.71 -0.08 -8.35
C ALA A 180 2.59 -0.81 -9.37
N VAL A 181 3.49 -0.10 -10.07
CA VAL A 181 4.36 -0.70 -11.09
C VAL A 181 5.40 -1.66 -10.47
N TYR A 182 5.84 -1.41 -9.26
CA TYR A 182 6.72 -2.35 -8.54
C TYR A 182 6.01 -3.69 -8.30
N TRP A 183 4.72 -3.66 -8.04
CA TRP A 183 3.89 -4.85 -7.87
C TRP A 183 3.60 -5.53 -9.21
N THR A 184 3.48 -4.77 -10.31
CA THR A 184 3.41 -5.34 -11.68
C THR A 184 4.68 -6.15 -11.98
N ALA A 185 5.86 -5.61 -11.66
CA ALA A 185 7.12 -6.34 -11.85
C ALA A 185 7.17 -7.63 -11.02
N LEU A 186 6.63 -7.61 -9.79
CA LEU A 186 6.51 -8.81 -8.96
C LEU A 186 5.53 -9.83 -9.57
N GLU A 187 4.39 -9.40 -10.10
CA GLU A 187 3.42 -10.28 -10.78
C GLU A 187 4.05 -10.99 -11.99
N GLU A 188 4.90 -10.32 -12.77
CA GLU A 188 5.66 -10.96 -13.86
C GLU A 188 6.58 -12.09 -13.34
N VAL A 189 7.26 -11.85 -12.21
CA VAL A 189 8.06 -12.90 -11.57
C VAL A 189 7.19 -14.05 -11.08
N LEU A 190 6.08 -13.77 -10.41
CA LEU A 190 5.16 -14.78 -9.90
C LEU A 190 4.47 -15.58 -11.01
N SER A 191 4.25 -14.98 -12.19
CA SER A 191 3.72 -15.70 -13.35
C SER A 191 4.74 -16.68 -13.94
N THR A 192 6.03 -16.33 -13.88
CA THR A 192 7.14 -17.18 -14.35
C THR A 192 7.46 -18.30 -13.36
N TYR A 193 7.28 -18.04 -12.06
CA TYR A 193 7.58 -18.96 -10.97
C TYR A 193 6.34 -19.19 -10.09
N PRO A 194 5.33 -19.93 -10.57
CA PRO A 194 4.05 -20.10 -9.86
C PRO A 194 4.22 -20.73 -8.46
N ASP A 195 5.22 -21.58 -8.28
CA ASP A 195 5.57 -22.16 -6.97
C ASP A 195 5.86 -21.10 -5.89
N LEU A 196 6.34 -19.92 -6.28
CA LEU A 196 6.56 -18.82 -5.34
C LEU A 196 5.22 -18.29 -4.82
N ARG A 197 4.20 -18.25 -5.67
CA ARG A 197 2.85 -17.82 -5.28
C ARG A 197 2.21 -18.78 -4.29
N GLU A 198 2.43 -20.09 -4.45
CA GLU A 198 1.92 -21.10 -3.53
C GLU A 198 2.69 -21.18 -2.19
N ARG A 199 3.94 -20.74 -2.19
CA ARG A 199 4.82 -20.77 -1.01
C ARG A 199 4.80 -19.48 -0.20
N LEU A 200 4.39 -18.38 -0.84
CA LEU A 200 4.08 -17.18 -0.07
C LEU A 200 2.86 -17.53 0.77
N PRO A 201 2.92 -17.35 2.09
CA PRO A 201 1.69 -17.31 2.86
C PRO A 201 0.88 -16.18 2.23
N LEU A 202 -0.08 -16.58 1.43
CA LEU A 202 -1.04 -15.69 0.77
C LEU A 202 -2.07 -15.30 1.78
#